data_9f8da8f73bed5d00760c8addcdd545ff
#
_entry.id   9f8da8f73bed5d00760c8addcdd545ff
#
_cell.length_a   1.000
_cell.length_b   1.000
_cell.length_c   1.000
_cell.angle_alpha   90.00
_cell.angle_beta   90.00
_cell.angle_gamma   90.00
#
_symmetry.space_group_name_H-M   'P 1'
#
loop_
_entity.id
_entity.type
_entity.pdbx_description
1 polymer ?
#
loop_
_entity_poly.entity_id
_entity_poly.type
_entity_poly.pdbx_seq_one_letter_code
_entity_poly.pdbx_strand_id
1 'polypeptide(L)'
;VQNMIDRELIVKDFRDKGMTIPQSYLDSNFDDYLKREFNGDRAEFLKFVQSQGKTIKQFKQEQEKDLIVGYMQNNKRQAVAEISPKKIKDYYEANKPKWYTTASAKISLITLKTGRTATLDENRKLAKEIVAKFNAGEKFSELARKYSKDDSSAKGGEWGWYKKGELNPLLDKQAFAIEAGKITEPVEIGDMIFILKVEEKKPEGISPIDDVREQIEWTIAEQNGREIYRKWVEGLRQKAYIKYFK
;
A
#
# COMPACT_ATOMS: atom_id res chain seq x y z
N VAL A 1 10.34 18.78 -24.96
CA VAL A 1 9.54 19.51 -25.99
C VAL A 1 8.10 18.98 -26.01
N GLN A 2 7.87 17.67 -26.21
CA GLN A 2 6.53 17.10 -26.34
C GLN A 2 5.62 17.39 -25.14
N ASN A 3 6.11 17.19 -23.92
CA ASN A 3 5.36 17.46 -22.68
C ASN A 3 4.99 18.95 -22.53
N MET A 4 5.83 19.86 -23.06
CA MET A 4 5.53 21.29 -23.03
C MET A 4 4.39 21.64 -23.98
N ILE A 5 4.39 21.03 -25.17
CA ILE A 5 3.31 21.22 -26.16
C ILE A 5 2.00 20.74 -25.58
N ASP A 6 1.97 19.53 -25.01
CA ASP A 6 0.76 18.96 -24.39
C ASP A 6 0.21 19.86 -23.30
N ARG A 7 1.09 20.36 -22.43
CA ARG A 7 0.72 21.29 -21.36
C ARG A 7 0.00 22.54 -21.91
N GLU A 8 0.57 23.18 -22.92
CA GLU A 8 -0.04 24.37 -23.54
C GLU A 8 -1.37 24.05 -24.23
N LEU A 9 -1.48 22.91 -24.90
CA LEU A 9 -2.71 22.46 -25.54
C LEU A 9 -3.82 22.18 -24.50
N ILE A 10 -3.49 21.57 -23.38
CA ILE A 10 -4.41 21.32 -22.29
C ILE A 10 -4.90 22.62 -21.66
N VAL A 11 -3.97 23.55 -21.39
CA VAL A 11 -4.32 24.88 -20.85
C VAL A 11 -5.22 25.65 -21.83
N LYS A 12 -4.92 25.57 -23.13
CA LYS A 12 -5.76 26.18 -24.16
C LYS A 12 -7.17 25.56 -24.18
N ASP A 13 -7.29 24.23 -24.18
CA ASP A 13 -8.58 23.53 -24.16
C ASP A 13 -9.42 23.89 -22.91
N PHE A 14 -8.77 24.05 -21.76
CA PHE A 14 -9.41 24.52 -20.52
C PHE A 14 -10.02 25.92 -20.70
N ARG A 15 -9.23 26.87 -21.26
CA ARG A 15 -9.66 28.25 -21.48
C ARG A 15 -10.70 28.37 -22.60
N ASP A 16 -10.56 27.64 -23.67
CA ASP A 16 -11.51 27.61 -24.81
C ASP A 16 -12.89 27.10 -24.35
N LYS A 17 -12.97 26.30 -23.29
CA LYS A 17 -14.21 25.87 -22.65
C LYS A 17 -14.79 26.87 -21.66
N GLY A 18 -14.21 28.05 -21.52
CA GLY A 18 -14.64 29.09 -20.59
C GLY A 18 -14.40 28.75 -19.11
N MET A 19 -13.54 27.76 -18.82
CA MET A 19 -13.21 27.37 -17.45
C MET A 19 -12.16 28.33 -16.86
N THR A 20 -12.30 28.61 -15.56
CA THR A 20 -11.38 29.46 -14.79
C THR A 20 -11.08 28.84 -13.44
N ILE A 21 -9.92 29.14 -12.88
CA ILE A 21 -9.60 28.81 -11.48
C ILE A 21 -9.84 30.06 -10.64
N PRO A 22 -10.62 29.98 -9.54
CA PRO A 22 -10.83 31.11 -8.65
C PRO A 22 -9.50 31.63 -8.09
N GLN A 23 -9.34 32.96 -8.04
CA GLN A 23 -8.11 33.57 -7.52
C GLN A 23 -7.81 33.16 -6.08
N SER A 24 -8.83 33.05 -5.24
CA SER A 24 -8.69 32.59 -3.85
C SER A 24 -8.08 31.19 -3.75
N TYR A 25 -8.39 30.30 -4.70
CA TYR A 25 -7.80 28.95 -4.76
C TYR A 25 -6.33 29.01 -5.17
N LEU A 26 -6.00 29.85 -6.15
CA LEU A 26 -4.60 30.06 -6.59
C LEU A 26 -3.74 30.61 -5.44
N ASP A 27 -4.28 31.58 -4.69
CA ASP A 27 -3.56 32.19 -3.56
C ASP A 27 -3.39 31.18 -2.41
N SER A 28 -4.41 30.41 -2.06
CA SER A 28 -4.32 29.35 -1.05
C SER A 28 -3.29 28.27 -1.45
N ASN A 29 -3.33 27.82 -2.70
CA ASN A 29 -2.38 26.82 -3.20
C ASN A 29 -0.94 27.34 -3.17
N PHE A 30 -0.73 28.61 -3.49
CA PHE A 30 0.57 29.23 -3.41
C PHE A 30 1.07 29.34 -1.96
N ASP A 31 0.21 29.74 -1.03
CA ASP A 31 0.57 29.82 0.40
C ASP A 31 0.89 28.43 0.99
N ASP A 32 0.14 27.40 0.59
CA ASP A 32 0.42 26.02 0.98
C ASP A 32 1.74 25.50 0.39
N TYR A 33 2.04 25.84 -0.86
CA TYR A 33 3.33 25.56 -1.48
C TYR A 33 4.48 26.23 -0.72
N LEU A 34 4.32 27.51 -0.39
CA LEU A 34 5.32 28.27 0.37
C LEU A 34 5.57 27.66 1.76
N LYS A 35 4.51 27.26 2.47
CA LYS A 35 4.62 26.59 3.77
C LYS A 35 5.32 25.23 3.66
N ARG A 36 4.94 24.42 2.68
CA ARG A 36 5.46 23.04 2.52
C ARG A 36 6.92 23.01 2.09
N GLU A 37 7.29 23.82 1.10
CA GLU A 37 8.61 23.74 0.47
C GLU A 37 9.63 24.71 1.11
N PHE A 38 9.17 25.79 1.74
CA PHE A 38 10.02 26.86 2.29
C PHE A 38 9.68 27.22 3.75
N ASN A 39 8.91 26.40 4.47
CA ASN A 39 8.46 26.67 5.83
C ASN A 39 7.83 28.08 6.01
N GLY A 40 7.27 28.65 4.94
CA GLY A 40 6.72 30.00 4.91
C GLY A 40 7.75 31.12 4.71
N ASP A 41 9.04 30.79 4.52
CA ASP A 41 10.10 31.78 4.28
C ASP A 41 10.04 32.35 2.85
N ARG A 42 9.49 33.56 2.76
CA ARG A 42 9.37 34.29 1.49
C ARG A 42 10.72 34.75 0.93
N ALA A 43 11.71 34.98 1.77
CA ALA A 43 13.03 35.42 1.30
C ALA A 43 13.79 34.26 0.65
N GLU A 44 13.70 33.05 1.23
CA GLU A 44 14.24 31.84 0.64
C GLU A 44 13.54 31.49 -0.68
N PHE A 45 12.22 31.57 -0.72
CA PHE A 45 11.43 31.40 -1.94
C PHE A 45 11.84 32.40 -3.05
N LEU A 46 12.05 33.68 -2.72
CA LEU A 46 12.50 34.70 -3.68
C LEU A 46 13.85 34.32 -4.31
N LYS A 47 14.82 33.90 -3.49
CA LYS A 47 16.14 33.44 -3.96
C LYS A 47 15.99 32.24 -4.89
N PHE A 48 15.12 31.28 -4.54
CA PHE A 48 14.84 30.12 -5.36
C PHE A 48 14.28 30.51 -6.73
N VAL A 49 13.26 31.39 -6.80
CA VAL A 49 12.66 31.83 -8.06
C VAL A 49 13.69 32.59 -8.93
N GLN A 50 14.50 33.45 -8.31
CA GLN A 50 15.58 34.19 -9.00
C GLN A 50 16.66 33.25 -9.53
N SER A 51 17.03 32.20 -8.78
CA SER A 51 18.01 31.21 -9.24
C SER A 51 17.55 30.46 -10.49
N GLN A 52 16.23 30.38 -10.73
CA GLN A 52 15.66 29.84 -11.96
C GLN A 52 15.52 30.85 -13.10
N GLY A 53 15.98 32.08 -12.91
CA GLY A 53 15.84 33.15 -13.90
C GLY A 53 14.40 33.61 -14.14
N LYS A 54 13.50 33.41 -13.15
CA LYS A 54 12.07 33.73 -13.24
C LYS A 54 11.68 34.88 -12.33
N THR A 55 10.57 35.53 -12.68
CA THR A 55 9.85 36.44 -11.77
C THR A 55 8.80 35.64 -10.98
N ILE A 56 8.35 36.18 -9.84
CA ILE A 56 7.24 35.59 -9.06
C ILE A 56 5.99 35.46 -9.92
N LYS A 57 5.71 36.44 -10.78
CA LYS A 57 4.56 36.39 -11.70
C LYS A 57 4.65 35.20 -12.64
N GLN A 58 5.81 34.98 -13.25
CA GLN A 58 6.04 33.84 -14.12
C GLN A 58 5.91 32.52 -13.37
N PHE A 59 6.46 32.44 -12.16
CA PHE A 59 6.33 31.26 -11.32
C PHE A 59 4.86 30.95 -11.00
N LYS A 60 4.07 31.94 -10.56
CA LYS A 60 2.63 31.77 -10.29
C LYS A 60 1.86 31.35 -11.54
N GLN A 61 2.18 31.89 -12.72
CA GLN A 61 1.55 31.49 -13.98
C GLN A 61 1.89 30.03 -14.35
N GLU A 62 3.09 29.56 -14.06
CA GLU A 62 3.44 28.15 -14.26
C GLU A 62 2.69 27.25 -13.29
N GLN A 63 2.59 27.64 -12.02
CA GLN A 63 1.79 26.90 -11.03
C GLN A 63 0.31 26.82 -11.44
N GLU A 64 -0.27 27.93 -11.92
CA GLU A 64 -1.64 27.91 -12.46
C GLU A 64 -1.79 26.92 -13.61
N LYS A 65 -0.86 26.91 -14.56
CA LYS A 65 -0.86 25.95 -15.67
C LYS A 65 -0.77 24.50 -15.18
N ASP A 66 0.06 24.23 -14.17
CA ASP A 66 0.20 22.88 -13.60
C ASP A 66 -1.08 22.44 -12.89
N LEU A 67 -1.75 23.35 -12.18
CA LEU A 67 -3.06 23.09 -11.58
C LEU A 67 -4.13 22.77 -12.65
N ILE A 68 -4.17 23.54 -13.75
CA ILE A 68 -5.06 23.30 -14.88
C ILE A 68 -4.82 21.90 -15.48
N VAL A 69 -3.56 21.57 -15.74
CA VAL A 69 -3.18 20.27 -16.32
C VAL A 69 -3.58 19.13 -15.38
N GLY A 70 -3.28 19.24 -14.08
CA GLY A 70 -3.64 18.26 -13.07
C GLY A 70 -5.16 18.06 -12.99
N TYR A 71 -5.92 19.16 -12.95
CA TYR A 71 -7.39 19.11 -12.95
C TYR A 71 -7.95 18.42 -14.21
N MET A 72 -7.51 18.83 -15.39
CA MET A 72 -7.99 18.27 -16.65
C MET A 72 -7.60 16.80 -16.80
N GLN A 73 -6.41 16.41 -16.38
CA GLN A 73 -5.95 15.03 -16.37
C GLN A 73 -6.82 14.18 -15.45
N ASN A 74 -7.06 14.65 -14.21
CA ASN A 74 -7.87 13.93 -13.23
C ASN A 74 -9.32 13.78 -13.73
N ASN A 75 -9.91 14.87 -14.23
CA ASN A 75 -11.26 14.85 -14.78
C ASN A 75 -11.41 13.83 -15.94
N LYS A 76 -10.41 13.80 -16.85
CA LYS A 76 -10.44 12.84 -17.96
C LYS A 76 -10.23 11.40 -17.52
N ARG A 77 -9.40 11.16 -16.50
CA ARG A 77 -9.21 9.81 -15.94
C ARG A 77 -10.40 9.31 -15.15
N GLN A 78 -11.11 10.19 -14.46
CA GLN A 78 -12.34 9.83 -13.71
C GLN A 78 -13.54 9.59 -14.61
N ALA A 79 -13.54 10.04 -15.87
CA ALA A 79 -14.61 9.79 -16.84
C ALA A 79 -14.62 8.33 -17.35
N VAL A 80 -14.28 7.38 -16.48
CA VAL A 80 -14.33 5.94 -16.81
C VAL A 80 -15.74 5.44 -16.60
N ALA A 81 -16.31 4.84 -17.64
CA ALA A 81 -17.59 4.17 -17.54
C ALA A 81 -17.52 2.96 -16.58
N GLU A 82 -18.67 2.57 -16.05
CA GLU A 82 -18.82 1.37 -15.24
C GLU A 82 -18.17 0.15 -15.91
N ILE A 83 -17.41 -0.61 -15.13
CA ILE A 83 -16.67 -1.75 -15.66
C ILE A 83 -17.61 -2.97 -15.66
N SER A 84 -17.89 -3.50 -16.84
CA SER A 84 -18.80 -4.64 -16.95
C SER A 84 -18.21 -5.90 -16.29
N PRO A 85 -19.07 -6.75 -15.68
CA PRO A 85 -18.63 -8.02 -15.09
C PRO A 85 -17.83 -8.92 -16.06
N LYS A 86 -18.17 -8.84 -17.35
CA LYS A 86 -17.43 -9.56 -18.40
C LYS A 86 -15.98 -9.10 -18.48
N LYS A 87 -15.72 -7.78 -18.46
CA LYS A 87 -14.34 -7.24 -18.50
C LYS A 87 -13.53 -7.67 -17.28
N ILE A 88 -14.16 -7.71 -16.08
CA ILE A 88 -13.51 -8.16 -14.85
C ILE A 88 -13.10 -9.63 -15.00
N LYS A 89 -14.02 -10.48 -15.48
CA LYS A 89 -13.76 -11.89 -15.71
C LYS A 89 -12.65 -12.11 -16.76
N ASP A 90 -12.73 -11.42 -17.89
CA ASP A 90 -11.73 -11.54 -18.97
C ASP A 90 -10.34 -11.12 -18.47
N TYR A 91 -10.26 -10.03 -17.67
CA TYR A 91 -9.01 -9.57 -17.07
C TYR A 91 -8.45 -10.58 -16.06
N TYR A 92 -9.32 -11.14 -15.20
CA TYR A 92 -8.93 -12.16 -14.24
C TYR A 92 -8.35 -13.39 -14.94
N GLU A 93 -9.04 -13.94 -15.94
CA GLU A 93 -8.59 -15.12 -16.69
C GLU A 93 -7.25 -14.86 -17.42
N ALA A 94 -7.11 -13.70 -18.06
CA ALA A 94 -5.89 -13.32 -18.77
C ALA A 94 -4.68 -13.08 -17.83
N ASN A 95 -4.94 -12.85 -16.54
CA ASN A 95 -3.90 -12.50 -15.56
C ASN A 95 -3.84 -13.48 -14.37
N LYS A 96 -4.37 -14.68 -14.49
CA LYS A 96 -4.38 -15.69 -13.41
C LYS A 96 -3.08 -15.85 -12.64
N PRO A 97 -1.90 -15.88 -13.28
CA PRO A 97 -0.64 -15.99 -12.54
C PRO A 97 -0.37 -14.84 -11.56
N LYS A 98 -0.94 -13.65 -11.80
CA LYS A 98 -0.79 -12.49 -10.90
C LYS A 98 -1.59 -12.65 -9.60
N TRP A 99 -2.59 -13.51 -9.61
CA TRP A 99 -3.49 -13.78 -8.49
C TRP A 99 -3.05 -14.97 -7.65
N TYR A 100 -1.88 -15.54 -7.96
CA TYR A 100 -1.31 -16.61 -7.14
C TYR A 100 -0.87 -16.04 -5.79
N THR A 101 -1.33 -16.66 -4.72
CA THR A 101 -0.95 -16.35 -3.35
C THR A 101 -0.26 -17.55 -2.72
N THR A 102 0.83 -17.28 -2.01
CA THR A 102 1.51 -18.29 -1.19
C THR A 102 0.64 -18.64 0.02
N ALA A 103 0.72 -19.90 0.48
CA ALA A 103 0.07 -20.30 1.72
C ALA A 103 0.38 -19.31 2.85
N SER A 104 -0.62 -18.98 3.66
CA SER A 104 -0.44 -18.09 4.81
C SER A 104 -1.15 -18.65 6.04
N ALA A 105 -0.64 -18.31 7.22
CA ALA A 105 -1.21 -18.70 8.49
C ALA A 105 -1.32 -17.49 9.42
N LYS A 106 -2.45 -17.35 10.09
CA LYS A 106 -2.62 -16.44 11.22
C LYS A 106 -2.13 -17.16 12.46
N ILE A 107 -1.16 -16.57 13.14
CA ILE A 107 -0.49 -17.21 14.27
C ILE A 107 -0.56 -16.38 15.53
N SER A 108 -0.54 -17.09 16.66
CA SER A 108 -0.26 -16.56 17.99
C SER A 108 0.96 -17.28 18.54
N LEU A 109 1.74 -16.61 19.37
CA LEU A 109 3.02 -17.09 19.86
C LEU A 109 3.17 -16.90 21.37
N ILE A 110 3.78 -17.87 22.05
CA ILE A 110 4.32 -17.73 23.40
C ILE A 110 5.83 -17.87 23.31
N THR A 111 6.53 -16.88 23.82
CA THR A 111 8.01 -16.85 23.85
C THR A 111 8.50 -16.97 25.29
N LEU A 112 9.28 -17.99 25.57
CA LEU A 112 9.99 -18.17 26.85
C LEU A 112 11.46 -17.85 26.62
N LYS A 113 11.96 -16.84 27.31
CA LYS A 113 13.34 -16.37 27.17
C LYS A 113 14.19 -16.81 28.33
N THR A 114 15.35 -17.40 28.06
CA THR A 114 16.39 -17.72 29.04
C THR A 114 17.10 -16.45 29.51
N GLY A 115 17.44 -16.37 30.79
CA GLY A 115 18.10 -15.21 31.35
C GLY A 115 18.29 -15.31 32.85
N ARG A 116 18.34 -14.19 33.55
CA ARG A 116 18.56 -14.14 35.00
C ARG A 116 17.47 -14.82 35.81
N THR A 117 16.27 -14.96 35.29
CA THR A 117 15.08 -15.44 36.00
C THR A 117 14.71 -16.88 35.68
N ALA A 118 15.23 -17.46 34.60
CA ALA A 118 14.94 -18.83 34.21
C ALA A 118 16.08 -19.40 33.33
N THR A 119 16.43 -20.63 33.61
CA THR A 119 17.33 -21.44 32.79
C THR A 119 16.61 -22.05 31.58
N LEU A 120 17.36 -22.54 30.61
CA LEU A 120 16.77 -23.23 29.46
C LEU A 120 16.00 -24.49 29.86
N ASP A 121 16.50 -25.24 30.85
CA ASP A 121 15.80 -26.45 31.34
C ASP A 121 14.52 -26.14 32.09
N GLU A 122 14.48 -25.07 32.85
CA GLU A 122 13.25 -24.59 33.48
C GLU A 122 12.21 -24.16 32.42
N ASN A 123 12.68 -23.45 31.40
CA ASN A 123 11.80 -23.07 30.28
C ASN A 123 11.32 -24.26 29.46
N ARG A 124 12.11 -25.31 29.29
CA ARG A 124 11.67 -26.58 28.68
C ARG A 124 10.54 -27.26 29.48
N LYS A 125 10.66 -27.30 30.81
CA LYS A 125 9.61 -27.83 31.69
C LYS A 125 8.34 -26.97 31.60
N LEU A 126 8.50 -25.67 31.71
CA LEU A 126 7.39 -24.71 31.63
C LEU A 126 6.67 -24.79 30.27
N ALA A 127 7.41 -24.93 29.18
CA ALA A 127 6.83 -25.06 27.83
C ALA A 127 5.94 -26.32 27.73
N LYS A 128 6.38 -27.46 28.27
CA LYS A 128 5.57 -28.69 28.33
C LYS A 128 4.32 -28.52 29.19
N GLU A 129 4.44 -27.80 30.33
CA GLU A 129 3.28 -27.49 31.18
C GLU A 129 2.27 -26.60 30.45
N ILE A 130 2.73 -25.62 29.67
CA ILE A 130 1.85 -24.73 28.86
C ILE A 130 1.11 -25.56 27.82
N VAL A 131 1.80 -26.46 27.12
CA VAL A 131 1.18 -27.37 26.13
C VAL A 131 0.13 -28.25 26.81
N ALA A 132 0.46 -28.82 27.98
CA ALA A 132 -0.50 -29.66 28.74
C ALA A 132 -1.74 -28.86 29.16
N LYS A 133 -1.59 -27.63 29.66
CA LYS A 133 -2.70 -26.72 30.06
C LYS A 133 -3.58 -26.38 28.85
N PHE A 134 -2.99 -26.04 27.71
CA PHE A 134 -3.76 -25.81 26.50
C PHE A 134 -4.57 -27.05 26.10
N ASN A 135 -3.97 -28.23 26.13
CA ASN A 135 -4.65 -29.50 25.83
C ASN A 135 -5.75 -29.84 26.87
N ALA A 136 -5.62 -29.33 28.09
CA ALA A 136 -6.66 -29.41 29.12
C ALA A 136 -7.78 -28.36 28.95
N GLY A 137 -7.71 -27.49 27.93
CA GLY A 137 -8.77 -26.52 27.60
C GLY A 137 -8.50 -25.08 28.03
N GLU A 138 -7.33 -24.76 28.59
CA GLU A 138 -6.98 -23.35 28.87
C GLU A 138 -6.80 -22.58 27.58
N LYS A 139 -7.26 -21.29 27.56
CA LYS A 139 -7.16 -20.46 26.39
C LYS A 139 -5.71 -20.05 26.12
N PHE A 140 -5.26 -20.21 24.88
CA PHE A 140 -3.90 -19.81 24.47
C PHE A 140 -3.59 -18.36 24.82
N SER A 141 -4.56 -17.45 24.63
CA SER A 141 -4.39 -16.03 24.92
C SER A 141 -4.15 -15.74 26.43
N GLU A 142 -4.74 -16.53 27.32
CA GLU A 142 -4.51 -16.42 28.76
C GLU A 142 -3.13 -16.94 29.15
N LEU A 143 -2.74 -18.08 28.56
CA LEU A 143 -1.40 -18.63 28.71
C LEU A 143 -0.33 -17.68 28.18
N ALA A 144 -0.57 -17.05 27.03
CA ALA A 144 0.35 -16.05 26.48
C ALA A 144 0.51 -14.82 27.38
N ARG A 145 -0.60 -14.26 27.89
CA ARG A 145 -0.52 -13.13 28.85
C ARG A 145 0.24 -13.48 30.12
N LYS A 146 0.12 -14.72 30.57
CA LYS A 146 0.73 -15.17 31.83
C LYS A 146 2.21 -15.51 31.69
N TYR A 147 2.59 -16.14 30.59
CA TYR A 147 3.90 -16.78 30.47
C TYR A 147 4.80 -16.18 29.41
N SER A 148 4.25 -15.52 28.37
CA SER A 148 5.07 -14.97 27.29
C SER A 148 5.93 -13.79 27.75
N LYS A 149 7.15 -13.72 27.23
CA LYS A 149 8.13 -12.67 27.52
C LYS A 149 8.39 -11.73 26.34
N ASP A 150 7.50 -11.71 25.38
CA ASP A 150 7.54 -10.80 24.25
C ASP A 150 6.45 -9.71 24.33
N ASP A 151 6.51 -8.73 23.45
CA ASP A 151 5.60 -7.59 23.40
C ASP A 151 4.17 -7.97 23.02
N SER A 152 3.97 -9.15 22.42
CA SER A 152 2.64 -9.65 22.05
C SER A 152 1.87 -10.23 23.23
N SER A 153 2.52 -10.48 24.37
CA SER A 153 1.91 -11.06 25.57
C SER A 153 0.66 -10.32 26.03
N ALA A 154 0.68 -8.98 26.05
CA ALA A 154 -0.48 -8.14 26.43
C ALA A 154 -1.69 -8.32 25.47
N LYS A 155 -1.45 -8.66 24.22
CA LYS A 155 -2.45 -8.97 23.19
C LYS A 155 -2.81 -10.46 23.12
N GLY A 156 -2.39 -11.25 24.12
CA GLY A 156 -2.64 -12.70 24.14
C GLY A 156 -1.78 -13.49 23.18
N GLY A 157 -0.62 -12.97 22.81
CA GLY A 157 0.34 -13.61 21.92
C GLY A 157 0.03 -13.45 20.43
N GLU A 158 -0.95 -12.62 20.05
CA GLU A 158 -1.34 -12.46 18.63
C GLU A 158 -0.22 -11.81 17.80
N TRP A 159 0.22 -12.50 16.75
CA TRP A 159 1.24 -12.04 15.80
C TRP A 159 0.64 -11.64 14.45
N GLY A 160 -0.49 -12.22 14.05
CA GLY A 160 -1.16 -11.91 12.79
C GLY A 160 -0.84 -12.89 11.66
N TRP A 161 -1.00 -12.42 10.41
CA TRP A 161 -0.81 -13.22 9.22
C TRP A 161 0.63 -13.22 8.73
N TYR A 162 1.16 -14.43 8.45
CA TYR A 162 2.47 -14.65 7.85
C TYR A 162 2.34 -15.59 6.64
N LYS A 163 3.05 -15.26 5.57
CA LYS A 163 3.17 -16.14 4.41
C LYS A 163 4.23 -17.20 4.69
N LYS A 164 4.08 -18.35 4.05
CA LYS A 164 5.08 -19.41 4.10
C LYS A 164 6.43 -18.89 3.64
N GLY A 165 7.45 -19.05 4.47
CA GLY A 165 8.80 -18.54 4.26
C GLY A 165 9.10 -17.19 4.92
N GLU A 166 8.13 -16.50 5.56
CA GLU A 166 8.37 -15.22 6.26
C GLU A 166 8.82 -15.40 7.71
N LEU A 167 8.56 -16.56 8.30
CA LEU A 167 8.98 -16.86 9.68
C LEU A 167 10.40 -17.44 9.71
N ASN A 168 10.96 -17.53 10.94
CA ASN A 168 12.15 -18.36 11.13
C ASN A 168 11.89 -19.77 10.58
N PRO A 169 12.84 -20.39 9.84
CA PRO A 169 12.61 -21.67 9.16
C PRO A 169 12.06 -22.80 10.04
N LEU A 170 12.45 -22.86 11.32
CA LEU A 170 11.93 -23.85 12.27
C LEU A 170 10.49 -23.58 12.64
N LEU A 171 10.13 -22.32 12.91
CA LEU A 171 8.75 -21.91 13.20
C LEU A 171 7.86 -22.06 11.97
N ASP A 172 8.37 -21.67 10.80
CA ASP A 172 7.66 -21.78 9.53
C ASP A 172 7.25 -23.24 9.24
N LYS A 173 8.24 -24.14 9.33
CA LYS A 173 7.98 -25.57 9.14
C LYS A 173 6.89 -26.08 10.07
N GLN A 174 6.91 -25.70 11.33
CA GLN A 174 5.93 -26.14 12.33
C GLN A 174 4.55 -25.50 12.08
N ALA A 175 4.50 -24.18 11.82
CA ALA A 175 3.26 -23.45 11.58
C ALA A 175 2.48 -24.04 10.40
N PHE A 176 3.17 -24.39 9.32
CA PHE A 176 2.53 -24.93 8.13
C PHE A 176 2.27 -26.45 8.19
N ALA A 177 2.88 -27.17 9.16
CA ALA A 177 2.65 -28.60 9.35
C ALA A 177 1.38 -28.92 10.17
N ILE A 178 1.00 -28.09 11.14
CA ILE A 178 -0.17 -28.32 12.02
C ILE A 178 -1.44 -27.71 11.44
N GLU A 179 -2.60 -28.19 11.87
CA GLU A 179 -3.91 -27.68 11.46
C GLU A 179 -4.27 -26.39 12.21
N ALA A 180 -5.23 -25.62 11.65
CA ALA A 180 -5.80 -24.47 12.35
C ALA A 180 -6.46 -24.91 13.68
N GLY A 181 -6.34 -24.09 14.70
CA GLY A 181 -6.79 -24.37 16.07
C GLY A 181 -5.78 -25.17 16.92
N LYS A 182 -4.73 -25.71 16.34
CA LYS A 182 -3.71 -26.51 17.05
C LYS A 182 -2.49 -25.67 17.44
N ILE A 183 -1.73 -26.19 18.42
CA ILE A 183 -0.44 -25.63 18.84
C ILE A 183 0.69 -26.56 18.45
N THR A 184 1.89 -26.01 18.32
CA THR A 184 3.12 -26.80 18.12
C THR A 184 3.59 -27.43 19.42
N GLU A 185 4.39 -28.46 19.32
CA GLU A 185 5.35 -28.77 20.40
C GLU A 185 6.30 -27.58 20.58
N PRO A 186 6.93 -27.48 21.78
CA PRO A 186 7.91 -26.42 22.04
C PRO A 186 9.04 -26.43 21.02
N VAL A 187 9.27 -25.30 20.35
CA VAL A 187 10.34 -25.10 19.34
C VAL A 187 11.48 -24.31 19.98
N GLU A 188 12.65 -24.91 20.07
CA GLU A 188 13.84 -24.28 20.66
C GLU A 188 14.67 -23.60 19.56
N ILE A 189 14.95 -22.31 19.74
CA ILE A 189 15.79 -21.53 18.85
C ILE A 189 16.73 -20.67 19.68
N GLY A 190 17.99 -21.06 19.72
CA GLY A 190 19.01 -20.41 20.55
C GLY A 190 18.68 -20.54 22.04
N ASP A 191 18.55 -19.42 22.72
CA ASP A 191 18.23 -19.31 24.15
C ASP A 191 16.72 -19.09 24.42
N MET A 192 15.88 -19.27 23.40
CA MET A 192 14.43 -19.07 23.48
C MET A 192 13.67 -20.34 23.11
N ILE A 193 12.51 -20.52 23.76
CA ILE A 193 11.54 -21.56 23.42
C ILE A 193 10.23 -20.90 22.99
N PHE A 194 9.72 -21.38 21.86
CA PHE A 194 8.52 -20.89 21.23
C PHE A 194 7.43 -21.95 21.23
N ILE A 195 6.20 -21.56 21.57
CA ILE A 195 4.99 -22.37 21.36
C ILE A 195 4.10 -21.55 20.44
N LEU A 196 3.80 -22.10 19.28
CA LEU A 196 3.05 -21.42 18.24
C LEU A 196 1.65 -22.05 18.15
N LYS A 197 0.62 -21.21 18.08
CA LYS A 197 -0.74 -21.60 17.74
C LYS A 197 -1.07 -21.09 16.34
N VAL A 198 -1.63 -21.95 15.52
CA VAL A 198 -2.21 -21.56 14.23
C VAL A 198 -3.69 -21.26 14.45
N GLU A 199 -4.09 -20.01 14.28
CA GLU A 199 -5.49 -19.61 14.41
C GLU A 199 -6.28 -19.94 13.14
N GLU A 200 -5.73 -19.56 11.98
CA GLU A 200 -6.33 -19.72 10.68
C GLU A 200 -5.27 -20.04 9.63
N LYS A 201 -5.66 -20.72 8.54
CA LYS A 201 -4.81 -20.98 7.37
C LYS A 201 -5.51 -20.59 6.08
N LYS A 202 -4.74 -20.04 5.16
CA LYS A 202 -5.14 -19.86 3.76
C LYS A 202 -4.21 -20.73 2.91
N PRO A 203 -4.73 -21.63 2.07
CA PRO A 203 -3.92 -22.45 1.19
C PRO A 203 -3.22 -21.60 0.13
N GLU A 204 -2.15 -22.10 -0.42
CA GLU A 204 -1.57 -21.55 -1.63
C GLU A 204 -2.48 -21.81 -2.83
N GLY A 205 -2.46 -20.90 -3.79
CA GLY A 205 -3.26 -21.07 -5.00
C GLY A 205 -3.65 -19.74 -5.64
N ILE A 206 -4.49 -19.84 -6.65
CA ILE A 206 -5.03 -18.65 -7.33
C ILE A 206 -6.20 -18.13 -6.51
N SER A 207 -6.10 -16.88 -6.06
CA SER A 207 -7.18 -16.21 -5.32
C SER A 207 -8.47 -16.21 -6.15
N PRO A 208 -9.62 -16.54 -5.56
CA PRO A 208 -10.92 -16.42 -6.23
C PRO A 208 -11.14 -15.01 -6.77
N ILE A 209 -11.88 -14.89 -7.87
CA ILE A 209 -12.15 -13.59 -8.51
C ILE A 209 -12.81 -12.60 -7.55
N ASP A 210 -13.64 -13.06 -6.62
CA ASP A 210 -14.33 -12.21 -5.68
C ASP A 210 -13.38 -11.56 -4.67
N ASP A 211 -12.29 -12.25 -4.29
CA ASP A 211 -11.28 -11.74 -3.36
C ASP A 211 -10.40 -10.65 -3.99
N VAL A 212 -10.29 -10.63 -5.31
CA VAL A 212 -9.42 -9.71 -6.08
C VAL A 212 -10.22 -8.75 -6.97
N ARG A 213 -11.55 -8.81 -6.91
CA ARG A 213 -12.47 -8.02 -7.75
C ARG A 213 -12.17 -6.53 -7.70
N GLU A 214 -12.13 -5.95 -6.51
CA GLU A 214 -11.88 -4.51 -6.33
C GLU A 214 -10.52 -4.09 -6.91
N GLN A 215 -9.51 -4.92 -6.72
CA GLN A 215 -8.17 -4.67 -7.29
C GLN A 215 -8.18 -4.72 -8.81
N ILE A 216 -8.96 -5.65 -9.40
CA ILE A 216 -9.14 -5.76 -10.86
C ILE A 216 -9.88 -4.54 -11.38
N GLU A 217 -10.99 -4.16 -10.76
CA GLU A 217 -11.79 -2.99 -11.13
C GLU A 217 -10.94 -1.72 -11.08
N TRP A 218 -10.19 -1.52 -10.00
CA TRP A 218 -9.27 -0.39 -9.90
C TRP A 218 -8.22 -0.39 -11.02
N THR A 219 -7.62 -1.55 -11.31
CA THR A 219 -6.59 -1.68 -12.35
C THR A 219 -7.15 -1.37 -13.74
N ILE A 220 -8.34 -1.90 -14.06
CA ILE A 220 -9.01 -1.65 -15.34
C ILE A 220 -9.42 -0.16 -15.44
N ALA A 221 -9.96 0.42 -14.35
CA ALA A 221 -10.31 1.84 -14.30
C ALA A 221 -9.10 2.73 -14.60
N GLU A 222 -7.96 2.42 -13.97
CA GLU A 222 -6.72 3.16 -14.17
C GLU A 222 -6.21 3.05 -15.61
N GLN A 223 -6.23 1.84 -16.19
CA GLN A 223 -5.84 1.62 -17.58
C GLN A 223 -6.75 2.37 -18.56
N ASN A 224 -8.07 2.26 -18.36
CA ASN A 224 -9.05 2.97 -19.18
C ASN A 224 -8.90 4.50 -19.05
N GLY A 225 -8.69 5.00 -17.83
CA GLY A 225 -8.47 6.43 -17.58
C GLY A 225 -7.22 6.97 -18.26
N ARG A 226 -6.11 6.22 -18.26
CA ARG A 226 -4.89 6.56 -18.99
C ARG A 226 -5.13 6.59 -20.50
N GLU A 227 -5.86 5.61 -21.02
CA GLU A 227 -6.17 5.52 -22.44
C GLU A 227 -7.08 6.66 -22.90
N ILE A 228 -8.11 7.01 -22.12
CA ILE A 228 -8.99 8.16 -22.38
C ILE A 228 -8.18 9.46 -22.41
N TYR A 229 -7.29 9.65 -21.41
CA TYR A 229 -6.43 10.82 -21.36
C TYR A 229 -5.49 10.88 -22.57
N ARG A 230 -4.84 9.77 -22.94
CA ARG A 230 -3.95 9.69 -24.09
C ARG A 230 -4.67 10.09 -25.39
N LYS A 231 -5.83 9.47 -25.64
CA LYS A 231 -6.64 9.77 -26.84
C LYS A 231 -7.10 11.21 -26.89
N TRP A 232 -7.48 11.76 -25.74
CA TRP A 232 -7.87 13.16 -25.67
C TRP A 232 -6.69 14.10 -26.02
N VAL A 233 -5.52 13.90 -25.45
CA VAL A 233 -4.32 14.70 -25.75
C VAL A 233 -3.92 14.56 -27.22
N GLU A 234 -3.96 13.35 -27.79
CA GLU A 234 -3.74 13.12 -29.22
C GLU A 234 -4.74 13.91 -30.07
N GLY A 235 -6.02 13.91 -29.70
CA GLY A 235 -7.05 14.70 -30.39
C GLY A 235 -6.79 16.22 -30.30
N LEU A 236 -6.22 16.72 -29.18
CA LEU A 236 -5.82 18.12 -29.06
C LEU A 236 -4.64 18.43 -30.02
N ARG A 237 -3.67 17.55 -30.10
CA ARG A 237 -2.52 17.71 -31.03
C ARG A 237 -2.95 17.75 -32.48
N GLN A 238 -3.86 16.86 -32.88
CA GLN A 238 -4.36 16.80 -34.27
C GLN A 238 -5.11 18.07 -34.72
N LYS A 239 -5.79 18.74 -33.76
CA LYS A 239 -6.53 19.99 -34.00
C LYS A 239 -5.66 21.24 -33.94
N ALA A 240 -4.45 21.13 -33.41
CA ALA A 240 -3.56 22.26 -33.18
C ALA A 240 -2.59 22.45 -34.36
N TYR A 241 -2.36 23.72 -34.73
CA TYR A 241 -1.24 24.06 -35.61
C TYR A 241 0.05 24.23 -34.78
N ILE A 242 0.97 23.30 -34.91
CA ILE A 242 2.23 23.30 -34.16
C ILE A 242 3.37 23.66 -35.10
N LYS A 243 4.01 24.83 -34.87
CA LYS A 243 5.18 25.26 -35.63
C LYS A 243 6.45 25.07 -34.78
N TYR A 244 7.38 24.32 -35.32
CA TYR A 244 8.70 24.15 -34.72
C TYR A 244 9.67 25.19 -35.31
N PHE A 245 10.30 25.98 -34.45
CA PHE A 245 11.40 26.85 -34.84
C PHE A 245 12.71 26.09 -34.60
N LYS A 246 13.52 26.00 -35.65
CA LYS A 246 14.89 25.45 -35.59
C LYS A 246 15.86 26.48 -35.05
#